data_aff71fd56fd06eea663ced4f7b7b623f
#
_entry.id   aff71fd56fd06eea663ced4f7b7b623f
#
_cell.length_a   1.000
_cell.length_b   1.000
_cell.length_c   1.000
_cell.angle_alpha   90.00
_cell.angle_beta   90.00
_cell.angle_gamma   90.00
#
_symmetry.space_group_name_H-M   'P 1'
#
loop_
_entity.id
_entity.type
_entity.pdbx_description
1 polymer ?
#
loop_
_entity_poly.entity_id
_entity_poly.type
_entity_poly.pdbx_seq_one_letter_code
_entity_poly.pdbx_strand_id
1 'polypeptide(L)'
;MCNDLNLSECDLQVTQTWMYFKPPGELGRDVHQNIFYTHSNWGGILNTSIAIDDSDEENGCVYYYPGSHKDKITYPIPDVLKDEERMKTNPSQWGNERGKPIFVPGTYVDGKWVDKYPKVYQPVKAGSVTFIHSHVLHGSDDNNSTDKWRMAFLTGWINKNSYVHSGSEGLRLNKFIDV
;
A
#
# COMPACT_ATOMS: atom_id res chain seq x y z
N MET A 1 -13.95 -0.41 15.43
CA MET A 1 -13.40 -0.38 14.04
C MET A 1 -14.08 0.68 13.18
N CYS A 2 -15.39 0.65 12.94
CA CYS A 2 -16.05 1.68 12.11
C CYS A 2 -15.89 3.10 12.70
N ASN A 3 -15.99 3.25 14.01
CA ASN A 3 -15.83 4.54 14.70
C ASN A 3 -14.40 5.09 14.59
N ASP A 4 -13.38 4.21 14.66
CA ASP A 4 -11.97 4.61 14.58
C ASP A 4 -11.56 5.02 13.17
N LEU A 5 -12.30 4.56 12.18
CA LEU A 5 -12.09 4.87 10.75
C LEU A 5 -13.01 5.99 10.27
N ASN A 6 -13.79 6.60 11.17
CA ASN A 6 -14.79 7.61 10.84
C ASN A 6 -15.85 7.10 9.83
N LEU A 7 -16.09 5.79 9.85
CA LEU A 7 -17.11 5.12 9.05
C LEU A 7 -18.42 5.16 9.84
N SER A 8 -19.24 6.16 9.61
CA SER A 8 -20.62 6.16 10.11
C SER A 8 -21.38 5.07 9.36
N GLU A 9 -21.95 4.12 10.12
CA GLU A 9 -22.72 3.00 9.58
C GLU A 9 -21.94 2.23 8.50
N CYS A 10 -21.48 1.04 8.79
CA CYS A 10 -20.54 0.20 8.00
C CYS A 10 -20.99 -0.07 6.54
N ASP A 11 -21.31 0.96 5.80
CA ASP A 11 -21.59 0.91 4.36
C ASP A 11 -20.26 0.82 3.61
N LEU A 12 -19.59 -0.33 3.73
CA LEU A 12 -18.35 -0.61 3.02
C LEU A 12 -18.66 -1.28 1.68
N GLN A 13 -17.98 -0.83 0.65
CA GLN A 13 -17.97 -1.44 -0.67
C GLN A 13 -16.57 -1.87 -1.05
N VAL A 14 -16.45 -3.01 -1.72
CA VAL A 14 -15.19 -3.47 -2.30
C VAL A 14 -14.88 -2.66 -3.56
N THR A 15 -13.70 -2.08 -3.62
CA THR A 15 -13.24 -1.37 -4.82
C THR A 15 -12.42 -2.27 -5.74
N GLN A 16 -11.58 -3.11 -5.14
CA GLN A 16 -10.72 -4.03 -5.88
C GLN A 16 -10.21 -5.13 -4.96
N THR A 17 -9.82 -6.24 -5.57
CA THR A 17 -9.10 -7.32 -4.91
C THR A 17 -7.89 -7.69 -5.75
N TRP A 18 -6.80 -8.11 -5.09
CA TRP A 18 -5.60 -8.58 -5.79
C TRP A 18 -4.79 -9.55 -4.93
N MET A 19 -4.03 -10.39 -5.61
CA MET A 19 -3.05 -11.26 -4.98
C MET A 19 -1.67 -10.61 -5.04
N TYR A 20 -0.96 -10.68 -3.95
CA TYR A 20 0.44 -10.28 -3.87
C TYR A 20 1.32 -11.51 -3.74
N PHE A 21 2.31 -11.59 -4.60
CA PHE A 21 3.28 -12.68 -4.65
C PHE A 21 4.68 -12.11 -4.50
N LYS A 22 5.41 -12.60 -3.51
CA LYS A 22 6.79 -12.21 -3.26
C LYS A 22 7.64 -13.48 -3.10
N PRO A 23 8.16 -14.01 -4.22
CA PRO A 23 9.07 -15.15 -4.17
C PRO A 23 10.41 -14.78 -3.53
N PRO A 24 11.25 -15.78 -3.18
CA PRO A 24 12.64 -15.54 -2.80
C PRO A 24 13.37 -14.64 -3.81
N GLY A 25 14.12 -13.65 -3.30
CA GLY A 25 14.85 -12.68 -4.13
C GLY A 25 14.02 -11.56 -4.71
N GLU A 26 12.71 -11.51 -4.46
CA GLU A 26 11.87 -10.40 -4.93
C GLU A 26 12.12 -9.14 -4.10
N LEU A 27 12.19 -8.00 -4.79
CA LEU A 27 12.46 -6.71 -4.16
C LEU A 27 11.30 -6.25 -3.26
N GLY A 28 11.65 -5.45 -2.28
CA GLY A 28 10.74 -4.76 -1.38
C GLY A 28 9.90 -3.70 -2.09
N ARG A 29 8.97 -3.13 -1.39
CA ARG A 29 8.22 -1.98 -1.86
C ARG A 29 8.54 -0.79 -0.98
N ASP A 30 8.97 0.29 -1.62
CA ASP A 30 9.33 1.51 -0.92
C ASP A 30 8.15 2.12 -0.14
N VAL A 31 8.50 3.02 0.77
CA VAL A 31 7.54 3.70 1.63
C VAL A 31 6.55 4.51 0.79
N HIS A 32 5.28 4.26 1.00
CA HIS A 32 4.19 4.91 0.28
C HIS A 32 2.93 5.02 1.15
N GLN A 33 1.92 5.66 0.59
CA GLN A 33 0.56 5.73 1.11
C GLN A 33 -0.42 5.20 0.06
N ASN A 34 -1.37 4.35 0.45
CA ASN A 34 -2.35 3.81 -0.48
C ASN A 34 -3.29 4.87 -1.04
N ILE A 35 -3.55 5.95 -0.30
CA ILE A 35 -4.37 7.08 -0.74
C ILE A 35 -3.85 7.72 -2.04
N PHE A 36 -2.57 7.54 -2.34
CA PHE A 36 -1.98 8.08 -3.54
C PHE A 36 -2.50 7.41 -4.82
N TYR A 37 -2.83 6.13 -4.76
CA TYR A 37 -3.36 5.37 -5.90
C TYR A 37 -4.85 5.54 -6.07
N THR A 38 -5.54 5.75 -4.96
CA THR A 38 -6.98 5.87 -4.94
C THR A 38 -7.33 7.05 -4.05
N HIS A 39 -7.54 8.20 -4.68
CA HIS A 39 -7.84 9.43 -3.96
C HIS A 39 -9.23 9.38 -3.34
N SER A 40 -9.32 9.73 -2.09
CA SER A 40 -10.55 9.84 -1.33
C SER A 40 -10.40 10.86 -0.22
N ASN A 41 -11.48 11.16 0.48
CA ASN A 41 -11.41 11.91 1.72
C ASN A 41 -10.69 11.08 2.81
N TRP A 42 -10.17 11.76 3.82
CA TRP A 42 -9.48 11.11 4.93
C TRP A 42 -10.37 10.04 5.59
N GLY A 43 -9.82 8.84 5.76
CA GLY A 43 -10.57 7.70 6.31
C GLY A 43 -11.60 7.07 5.35
N GLY A 44 -11.71 7.56 4.11
CA GLY A 44 -12.65 7.03 3.14
C GLY A 44 -12.28 5.68 2.55
N ILE A 45 -11.00 5.28 2.66
CA ILE A 45 -10.48 4.02 2.11
C ILE A 45 -9.74 3.25 3.19
N LEU A 46 -9.94 1.94 3.16
CA LEU A 46 -9.24 0.96 3.98
C LEU A 46 -8.78 -0.18 3.09
N ASN A 47 -7.60 -0.71 3.33
CA ASN A 47 -7.19 -1.97 2.73
C ASN A 47 -7.12 -3.05 3.81
N THR A 48 -7.51 -4.26 3.43
CA THR A 48 -7.24 -5.47 4.23
C THR A 48 -6.25 -6.34 3.50
N SER A 49 -5.40 -7.01 4.25
CA SER A 49 -4.43 -7.97 3.75
C SER A 49 -4.54 -9.25 4.56
N ILE A 50 -4.90 -10.35 3.91
CA ILE A 50 -4.94 -11.68 4.50
C ILE A 50 -3.63 -12.37 4.14
N ALA A 51 -2.84 -12.72 5.14
CA ALA A 51 -1.60 -13.47 4.95
C ALA A 51 -1.92 -14.92 4.55
N ILE A 52 -1.41 -15.36 3.40
CA ILE A 52 -1.53 -16.75 2.95
C ILE A 52 -0.39 -17.58 3.52
N ASP A 53 0.80 -16.99 3.58
CA ASP A 53 1.99 -17.57 4.20
C ASP A 53 2.34 -16.81 5.48
N ASP A 54 3.16 -17.45 6.33
CA ASP A 54 3.84 -16.74 7.41
C ASP A 54 4.71 -15.63 6.82
N SER A 55 4.69 -14.48 7.44
CA SER A 55 5.45 -13.31 7.00
C SER A 55 6.35 -12.82 8.13
N ASP A 56 7.64 -12.71 7.86
CA ASP A 56 8.67 -12.24 8.77
C ASP A 56 9.64 -11.28 8.05
N GLU A 57 10.64 -10.77 8.76
CA GLU A 57 11.62 -9.84 8.20
C GLU A 57 12.48 -10.49 7.11
N GLU A 58 12.72 -11.81 7.20
CA GLU A 58 13.53 -12.53 6.23
C GLU A 58 12.84 -12.62 4.86
N ASN A 59 11.52 -12.90 4.84
CA ASN A 59 10.76 -12.96 3.59
C ASN A 59 10.09 -11.63 3.22
N GLY A 60 10.53 -10.53 3.86
CA GLY A 60 10.15 -9.16 3.54
C GLY A 60 8.75 -8.80 3.96
N CYS A 61 8.41 -8.99 5.24
CA CYS A 61 7.13 -8.58 5.81
C CYS A 61 6.91 -7.07 5.65
N VAL A 62 5.66 -6.66 5.81
CA VAL A 62 5.30 -5.24 5.77
C VAL A 62 5.84 -4.55 7.02
N TYR A 63 6.29 -3.33 6.86
CA TYR A 63 6.59 -2.40 7.94
C TYR A 63 5.70 -1.17 7.84
N TYR A 64 5.46 -0.55 8.97
CA TYR A 64 4.64 0.64 9.12
C TYR A 64 5.37 1.74 9.87
N TYR A 65 4.87 2.95 9.71
CA TYR A 65 5.24 4.12 10.50
C TYR A 65 4.02 4.55 11.33
N PRO A 66 3.83 3.95 12.52
CA PRO A 66 2.65 4.19 13.35
C PRO A 66 2.48 5.66 13.69
N GLY A 67 1.27 6.17 13.52
CA GLY A 67 0.95 7.57 13.77
C GLY A 67 0.99 8.46 12.53
N SER A 68 1.66 8.08 11.45
CA SER A 68 1.81 8.89 10.24
C SER A 68 0.48 9.27 9.57
N HIS A 69 -0.55 8.43 9.68
CA HIS A 69 -1.90 8.73 9.18
C HIS A 69 -2.56 9.90 9.89
N LYS A 70 -2.13 10.25 11.11
CA LYS A 70 -2.72 11.33 11.92
C LYS A 70 -2.41 12.72 11.36
N ASP A 71 -1.38 12.84 10.54
CA ASP A 71 -1.07 14.11 9.84
C ASP A 71 -2.16 14.46 8.82
N LYS A 72 -3.00 13.51 8.40
CA LYS A 72 -4.12 13.70 7.46
C LYS A 72 -3.70 14.29 6.10
N ILE A 73 -2.47 14.08 5.71
CA ILE A 73 -1.90 14.58 4.45
C ILE A 73 -1.49 13.43 3.53
N THR A 74 -1.53 13.69 2.24
CA THR A 74 -0.85 12.87 1.24
C THR A 74 0.52 13.48 1.01
N TYR A 75 1.57 12.74 1.35
CA TYR A 75 2.94 13.21 1.20
C TYR A 75 3.32 13.35 -0.27
N PRO A 76 3.96 14.46 -0.64
CA PRO A 76 4.34 14.67 -2.03
C PRO A 76 5.44 13.70 -2.46
N ILE A 77 5.45 13.37 -3.75
CA ILE A 77 6.57 12.68 -4.38
C ILE A 77 7.78 13.63 -4.36
N PRO A 78 8.96 13.18 -3.93
CA PRO A 78 10.17 13.99 -4.01
C PRO A 78 10.44 14.47 -5.43
N ASP A 79 10.87 15.72 -5.60
CA ASP A 79 11.18 16.28 -6.92
C ASP A 79 12.28 15.49 -7.64
N VAL A 80 13.20 14.93 -6.89
CA VAL A 80 14.27 14.07 -7.37
C VAL A 80 13.76 12.81 -8.07
N LEU A 81 12.57 12.36 -7.78
CA LEU A 81 11.95 11.17 -8.40
C LEU A 81 11.08 11.54 -9.61
N LYS A 82 10.93 12.82 -9.90
CA LYS A 82 10.30 13.30 -11.13
C LYS A 82 11.29 13.29 -12.31
N ASP A 83 12.57 13.01 -12.03
CA ASP A 83 13.60 12.87 -13.05
C ASP A 83 13.51 11.49 -13.72
N GLU A 84 13.29 11.48 -15.04
CA GLU A 84 13.13 10.26 -15.84
C GLU A 84 14.34 9.30 -15.74
N GLU A 85 15.56 9.81 -15.58
CA GLU A 85 16.75 8.94 -15.43
C GLU A 85 16.74 8.18 -14.10
N ARG A 86 16.32 8.82 -13.02
CA ARG A 86 16.19 8.15 -11.71
C ARG A 86 15.00 7.20 -11.67
N MET A 87 13.94 7.49 -12.42
CA MET A 87 12.84 6.55 -12.60
C MET A 87 13.27 5.25 -13.27
N LYS A 88 14.29 5.31 -14.14
CA LYS A 88 14.85 4.13 -14.82
C LYS A 88 15.73 3.26 -13.92
N THR A 89 16.29 3.83 -12.84
CA THR A 89 17.20 3.11 -11.93
C THR A 89 16.49 2.44 -10.75
N ASN A 90 15.22 2.69 -10.57
CA ASN A 90 14.46 2.12 -9.49
C ASN A 90 13.36 1.19 -10.05
N PRO A 91 13.63 -0.11 -10.11
CA PRO A 91 12.68 -1.08 -10.63
C PRO A 91 11.46 -1.11 -9.72
N SER A 92 10.39 -0.44 -10.11
CA SER A 92 9.12 -0.69 -9.47
C SER A 92 8.66 -2.08 -9.87
N GLN A 93 8.20 -2.85 -8.90
CA GLN A 93 7.80 -4.25 -9.07
C GLN A 93 6.57 -4.47 -9.95
N TRP A 94 6.00 -3.41 -10.47
CA TRP A 94 4.77 -3.43 -11.27
C TRP A 94 5.04 -3.28 -12.77
N GLY A 95 6.08 -3.94 -13.27
CA GLY A 95 6.32 -4.02 -14.71
C GLY A 95 5.62 -5.21 -15.31
N ASN A 96 4.77 -4.98 -16.32
CA ASN A 96 4.26 -6.03 -17.18
C ASN A 96 5.35 -6.68 -18.05
N GLU A 97 6.52 -6.08 -18.11
CA GLU A 97 7.66 -6.57 -18.85
C GLU A 97 8.87 -6.74 -17.91
N ARG A 98 9.32 -7.98 -17.76
CA ARG A 98 10.49 -8.30 -16.95
C ARG A 98 11.69 -7.43 -17.37
N GLY A 99 12.25 -6.72 -16.40
CA GLY A 99 13.46 -5.92 -16.59
C GLY A 99 13.25 -4.47 -17.03
N LYS A 100 12.01 -4.00 -17.15
CA LYS A 100 11.74 -2.57 -17.35
C LYS A 100 11.25 -1.94 -16.05
N PRO A 101 11.93 -0.93 -15.51
CA PRO A 101 11.44 -0.20 -14.37
C PRO A 101 10.14 0.51 -14.74
N ILE A 102 9.07 0.29 -14.01
CA ILE A 102 7.85 1.09 -14.08
C ILE A 102 7.79 1.96 -12.85
N PHE A 103 7.83 3.25 -13.07
CA PHE A 103 7.54 4.21 -12.02
C PHE A 103 6.04 4.22 -11.75
N VAL A 104 5.68 3.86 -10.53
CA VAL A 104 4.32 4.00 -10.04
C VAL A 104 4.30 5.23 -9.14
N PRO A 105 3.63 6.33 -9.54
CA PRO A 105 3.52 7.51 -8.71
C PRO A 105 3.02 7.15 -7.30
N GLY A 106 3.63 7.74 -6.28
CA GLY A 106 3.26 7.49 -4.89
C GLY A 106 3.96 6.30 -4.22
N THR A 107 4.89 5.63 -4.90
CA THR A 107 5.71 4.57 -4.31
C THR A 107 6.83 5.11 -3.40
N TYR A 108 6.98 6.41 -3.32
CA TYR A 108 8.07 7.04 -2.57
C TYR A 108 7.57 8.19 -1.71
N VAL A 109 8.15 8.28 -0.53
CA VAL A 109 8.01 9.41 0.37
C VAL A 109 9.40 9.86 0.78
N ASP A 110 9.68 11.16 0.70
CA ASP A 110 10.95 11.75 1.11
C ASP A 110 11.26 11.40 2.57
N GLY A 111 12.50 11.00 2.84
CA GLY A 111 12.99 10.62 4.17
C GLY A 111 12.68 11.64 5.25
N LYS A 112 12.70 12.95 4.95
CA LYS A 112 12.33 14.00 5.91
C LYS A 112 10.92 13.86 6.51
N TRP A 113 10.00 13.20 5.80
CA TRP A 113 8.67 12.92 6.30
C TRP A 113 8.60 11.62 7.09
N VAL A 114 9.39 10.64 6.66
CA VAL A 114 9.45 9.31 7.25
C VAL A 114 10.14 9.34 8.60
N ASP A 115 11.22 10.13 8.73
CA ASP A 115 12.04 10.24 9.94
C ASP A 115 11.29 10.74 11.19
N LYS A 116 10.09 11.27 11.00
CA LYS A 116 9.22 11.66 12.12
C LYS A 116 8.68 10.48 12.93
N TYR A 117 8.66 9.28 12.35
CA TYR A 117 7.96 8.13 12.90
C TYR A 117 8.87 6.92 13.00
N PRO A 118 8.71 6.10 14.04
CA PRO A 118 9.47 4.87 14.14
C PRO A 118 9.03 3.87 13.04
N LYS A 119 9.99 3.23 12.38
CA LYS A 119 9.73 2.08 11.51
C LYS A 119 9.45 0.86 12.39
N VAL A 120 8.32 0.22 12.19
CA VAL A 120 7.91 -0.98 12.93
C VAL A 120 7.54 -2.09 11.96
N TYR A 121 8.26 -3.20 12.03
CA TYR A 121 7.93 -4.40 11.28
C TYR A 121 6.70 -5.10 11.86
N GLN A 122 5.93 -5.72 10.99
CA GLN A 122 4.74 -6.48 11.37
C GLN A 122 4.83 -7.92 10.84
N PRO A 123 5.58 -8.80 11.50
CA PRO A 123 5.50 -10.21 11.21
C PRO A 123 4.11 -10.73 11.56
N VAL A 124 3.57 -11.59 10.71
CA VAL A 124 2.23 -12.18 10.88
C VAL A 124 2.24 -13.65 10.50
N LYS A 125 1.34 -14.42 11.09
CA LYS A 125 1.10 -15.81 10.74
C LYS A 125 0.11 -15.93 9.59
N ALA A 126 0.21 -17.00 8.81
CA ALA A 126 -0.78 -17.36 7.82
C ALA A 126 -2.19 -17.34 8.42
N GLY A 127 -3.16 -16.80 7.68
CA GLY A 127 -4.53 -16.58 8.13
C GLY A 127 -4.76 -15.29 8.91
N SER A 128 -3.71 -14.55 9.27
CA SER A 128 -3.86 -13.22 9.91
C SER A 128 -4.44 -12.21 8.94
N VAL A 129 -5.25 -11.31 9.46
CA VAL A 129 -5.80 -10.17 8.71
C VAL A 129 -5.21 -8.87 9.26
N THR A 130 -4.57 -8.11 8.38
CA THR A 130 -4.06 -6.78 8.68
C THR A 130 -4.98 -5.73 8.06
N PHE A 131 -5.32 -4.69 8.83
CA PHE A 131 -6.07 -3.53 8.36
C PHE A 131 -5.13 -2.36 8.14
N ILE A 132 -5.14 -1.80 6.94
CA ILE A 132 -4.19 -0.78 6.51
C ILE A 132 -4.96 0.50 6.20
N HIS A 133 -4.79 1.51 7.04
CA HIS A 133 -5.35 2.84 6.79
C HIS A 133 -4.69 3.46 5.55
N SER A 134 -5.46 4.07 4.66
CA SER A 134 -4.96 4.58 3.38
C SER A 134 -3.84 5.61 3.48
N HIS A 135 -3.81 6.39 4.57
CA HIS A 135 -2.80 7.42 4.82
C HIS A 135 -1.61 6.95 5.66
N VAL A 136 -1.60 5.71 6.18
CA VAL A 136 -0.43 5.26 6.93
C VAL A 136 0.75 5.04 5.98
N LEU A 137 1.91 5.57 6.35
CA LEU A 137 3.16 5.26 5.66
C LEU A 137 3.53 3.81 5.93
N HIS A 138 3.79 3.06 4.87
CA HIS A 138 4.18 1.65 4.94
C HIS A 138 4.99 1.24 3.72
N GLY A 139 5.65 0.11 3.85
CA GLY A 139 6.42 -0.51 2.79
C GLY A 139 6.72 -1.96 3.12
N SER A 140 7.62 -2.57 2.38
CA SER A 140 8.15 -3.89 2.69
C SER A 140 9.58 -4.01 2.21
N ASP A 141 10.42 -4.71 2.96
CA ASP A 141 11.79 -4.98 2.54
C ASP A 141 11.84 -6.13 1.51
N ASP A 142 13.02 -6.40 0.97
CA ASP A 142 13.25 -7.48 0.03
C ASP A 142 12.97 -8.84 0.69
N ASN A 143 12.60 -9.82 -0.12
CA ASN A 143 12.57 -11.20 0.32
C ASN A 143 14.00 -11.79 0.19
N ASN A 144 14.72 -11.80 1.29
CA ASN A 144 16.10 -12.31 1.37
C ASN A 144 16.15 -13.80 1.70
N SER A 145 15.02 -14.45 1.85
CA SER A 145 14.97 -15.90 2.07
C SER A 145 15.34 -16.67 0.80
N THR A 146 15.73 -17.91 0.97
CA THR A 146 16.08 -18.81 -0.13
C THR A 146 14.90 -19.65 -0.62
N ASP A 147 13.86 -19.81 0.20
CA ASP A 147 12.78 -20.78 -0.01
C ASP A 147 11.38 -20.31 0.46
N LYS A 148 11.31 -19.21 1.21
CA LYS A 148 10.03 -18.71 1.76
C LYS A 148 9.36 -17.75 0.78
N TRP A 149 8.17 -18.09 0.38
CA TRP A 149 7.27 -17.14 -0.29
C TRP A 149 6.57 -16.23 0.73
N ARG A 150 6.16 -15.09 0.29
CA ARG A 150 5.21 -14.26 1.00
C ARG A 150 4.04 -13.92 0.08
N MET A 151 2.92 -14.55 0.32
CA MET A 151 1.70 -14.33 -0.43
C MET A 151 0.63 -13.70 0.45
N ALA A 152 -0.14 -12.81 -0.11
CA ALA A 152 -1.26 -12.18 0.57
C ALA A 152 -2.41 -11.90 -0.39
N PHE A 153 -3.63 -12.04 0.10
CA PHE A 153 -4.84 -11.61 -0.59
C PHE A 153 -5.26 -10.24 -0.03
N LEU A 154 -5.32 -9.27 -0.90
CA LEU A 154 -5.63 -7.90 -0.53
C LEU A 154 -7.00 -7.49 -1.06
N THR A 155 -7.70 -6.67 -0.25
CA THR A 155 -8.99 -6.08 -0.62
C THR A 155 -8.98 -4.60 -0.29
N GLY A 156 -9.33 -3.79 -1.26
CA GLY A 156 -9.59 -2.37 -1.08
C GLY A 156 -11.06 -2.13 -0.76
N TRP A 157 -11.31 -1.41 0.33
CA TRP A 157 -12.64 -1.06 0.80
C TRP A 157 -12.83 0.45 0.76
N ILE A 158 -14.02 0.86 0.43
CA ILE A 158 -14.40 2.26 0.48
C ILE A 158 -15.68 2.43 1.29
N ASN A 159 -15.78 3.56 1.98
CA ASN A 159 -17.06 4.00 2.51
C ASN A 159 -17.94 4.47 1.35
N LYS A 160 -19.16 3.96 1.25
CA LYS A 160 -20.15 4.29 0.22
C LYS A 160 -20.39 5.79 0.04
N ASN A 161 -20.28 6.54 1.11
CA ASN A 161 -20.45 8.00 1.13
C ASN A 161 -19.18 8.79 0.80
N SER A 162 -18.06 8.10 0.54
CA SER A 162 -16.81 8.74 0.17
C SER A 162 -16.73 8.92 -1.34
N TYR A 163 -16.14 10.03 -1.78
CA TYR A 163 -15.76 10.12 -3.18
C TYR A 163 -14.54 9.25 -3.46
N VAL A 164 -14.44 8.70 -4.65
CA VAL A 164 -13.27 7.95 -5.11
C VAL A 164 -12.84 8.45 -6.47
N HIS A 165 -11.55 8.66 -6.57
CA HIS A 165 -10.90 8.94 -7.83
C HIS A 165 -9.69 8.02 -7.95
N SER A 166 -9.75 7.02 -8.81
CA SER A 166 -8.65 6.07 -8.98
C SER A 166 -7.77 6.45 -10.17
N GLY A 167 -6.46 6.30 -9.94
CA GLY A 167 -5.43 6.39 -10.96
C GLY A 167 -5.03 7.80 -11.37
N SER A 168 -3.83 7.89 -11.91
CA SER A 168 -3.25 9.11 -12.49
C SER A 168 -3.99 9.63 -13.72
N GLU A 169 -4.86 8.82 -14.31
CA GLU A 169 -5.59 9.13 -15.55
C GLU A 169 -7.10 9.24 -15.36
N GLY A 170 -7.57 9.39 -14.12
CA GLY A 170 -8.97 9.69 -13.88
C GLY A 170 -9.96 8.58 -14.17
N LEU A 171 -9.55 7.33 -14.01
CA LEU A 171 -10.49 6.21 -14.02
C LEU A 171 -11.52 6.42 -12.90
N ARG A 172 -12.70 6.85 -13.28
CA ARG A 172 -13.84 6.90 -12.37
C ARG A 172 -14.28 5.45 -12.14
N LEU A 173 -14.20 5.00 -10.90
CA LEU A 173 -14.87 3.77 -10.51
C LEU A 173 -16.37 4.04 -10.56
N ASN A 174 -16.99 3.72 -11.69
CA ASN A 174 -18.41 4.00 -11.91
C ASN A 174 -19.33 2.89 -11.36
N LYS A 175 -18.75 1.81 -10.86
CA LYS A 175 -19.54 0.71 -10.27
C LYS A 175 -18.79 0.14 -9.08
N PHE A 176 -19.39 0.24 -7.94
CA PHE A 176 -19.01 -0.49 -6.73
C PHE A 176 -19.74 -1.83 -6.71
N ILE A 177 -19.11 -2.82 -6.11
CA ILE A 177 -19.77 -4.10 -5.84
C ILE A 177 -20.38 -3.96 -4.45
N ASP A 178 -21.69 -3.97 -4.36
CA ASP A 178 -22.40 -4.06 -3.08
C ASP A 178 -22.15 -5.47 -2.50
N VAL A 179 -21.76 -5.54 -1.21
CA VAL A 179 -21.44 -6.77 -0.49
C VAL A 179 -22.48 -6.99 0.57
#